data_95e5c5cd5cfa989a97f7868ea74623d5
#
_entry.id   95e5c5cd5cfa989a97f7868ea74623d5
#
_cell.length_a   1.000
_cell.length_b   1.000
_cell.length_c   1.000
_cell.angle_alpha   90.00
_cell.angle_beta   90.00
_cell.angle_gamma   90.00
#
_symmetry.space_group_name_H-M   'P 1'
#
loop_
_entity.id
_entity.type
_entity.pdbx_description
1 polymer ?
#
loop_
_entity_poly.entity_id
_entity_poly.type
_entity_poly.pdbx_seq_one_letter_code
_entity_poly.pdbx_strand_id
1 'polypeptide(L)'
;MINRKILYGYQIQNGEITVVEDEALVVRRVFSLYLDGLSYQRISDTLNGEEIPFCREAPVWNKHKVKRLLENPRYAGRDGYPPILEDGVFRETQSHIRGKTAGYAPRAERPALRLKENLRCAECGASLHRLGGKNRRTDTLYLKCGGCGAAVTIPDETLLEEVARQVAEHGAPGPAAYQPSGEVIRLTNAINRALESPN
;
A
#
# COMPACT_ATOMS: atom_id res chain seq x y z
N MET A 1 3.09 15.79 -2.28
CA MET A 1 4.00 14.98 -3.13
C MET A 1 3.99 15.60 -4.53
N ILE A 2 5.11 16.15 -4.98
CA ILE A 2 5.20 16.68 -6.33
C ILE A 2 5.31 15.46 -7.26
N ASN A 3 4.25 15.22 -8.03
CA ASN A 3 4.22 14.14 -9.01
C ASN A 3 4.73 14.70 -10.35
N ARG A 4 5.81 14.12 -10.86
CA ARG A 4 6.23 14.32 -12.23
C ARG A 4 5.07 13.89 -13.15
N LYS A 5 4.67 14.77 -14.08
CA LYS A 5 3.54 14.50 -15.00
C LYS A 5 3.83 13.39 -15.99
N ILE A 6 5.11 13.14 -16.31
CA ILE A 6 5.57 12.07 -17.20
C ILE A 6 6.62 11.20 -16.48
N LEU A 7 6.79 9.97 -16.92
CA LEU A 7 7.75 9.02 -16.34
C LEU A 7 9.20 9.53 -16.52
N TYR A 8 10.06 9.17 -15.57
CA TYR A 8 11.50 9.40 -15.69
C TYR A 8 12.04 8.67 -16.93
N GLY A 9 12.89 9.29 -17.72
CA GLY A 9 13.36 8.75 -18.99
C GLY A 9 12.54 9.19 -20.21
N TYR A 10 11.44 9.95 -20.00
CA TYR A 10 10.58 10.40 -21.09
C TYR A 10 10.21 11.86 -20.99
N GLN A 11 9.91 12.45 -22.14
CA GLN A 11 9.33 13.78 -22.31
C GLN A 11 8.20 13.75 -23.34
N ILE A 12 7.38 14.81 -23.36
CA ILE A 12 6.43 15.03 -24.43
C ILE A 12 7.04 16.08 -25.37
N GLN A 13 7.20 15.72 -26.65
CA GLN A 13 7.67 16.59 -27.70
C GLN A 13 6.67 16.53 -28.87
N ASN A 14 6.14 17.68 -29.27
CA ASN A 14 5.12 17.78 -30.33
C ASN A 14 3.88 16.89 -30.14
N GLY A 15 3.49 16.64 -28.87
CA GLY A 15 2.34 15.75 -28.52
C GLY A 15 2.69 14.27 -28.46
N GLU A 16 3.90 13.86 -28.80
CA GLU A 16 4.37 12.48 -28.75
C GLU A 16 5.30 12.24 -27.55
N ILE A 17 5.29 11.00 -27.04
CA ILE A 17 6.19 10.57 -25.99
C ILE A 17 7.53 10.18 -26.61
N THR A 18 8.60 10.88 -26.20
CA THR A 18 9.95 10.62 -26.67
C THR A 18 10.88 10.27 -25.52
N VAL A 19 11.93 9.49 -25.81
CA VAL A 19 12.95 9.11 -24.83
C VAL A 19 13.90 10.30 -24.61
N VAL A 20 14.26 10.54 -23.34
CA VAL A 20 15.35 11.44 -22.92
C VAL A 20 16.56 10.57 -22.64
N GLU A 21 17.57 10.59 -23.51
CA GLU A 21 18.65 9.60 -23.49
C GLU A 21 19.45 9.62 -22.18
N ASP A 22 19.76 10.80 -21.64
CA ASP A 22 20.48 10.91 -20.36
C ASP A 22 19.70 10.24 -19.20
N GLU A 23 18.40 10.45 -19.15
CA GLU A 23 17.54 9.79 -18.16
C GLU A 23 17.35 8.29 -18.46
N ALA A 24 17.31 7.91 -19.73
CA ALA A 24 17.21 6.51 -20.15
C ALA A 24 18.45 5.70 -19.76
N LEU A 25 19.62 6.28 -19.81
CA LEU A 25 20.85 5.67 -19.28
C LEU A 25 20.73 5.39 -17.79
N VAL A 26 20.17 6.31 -17.02
CA VAL A 26 19.91 6.10 -15.58
C VAL A 26 18.89 5.00 -15.36
N VAL A 27 17.83 4.95 -16.17
CA VAL A 27 16.83 3.85 -16.11
C VAL A 27 17.51 2.50 -16.32
N ARG A 28 18.26 2.34 -17.40
CA ARG A 28 19.01 1.08 -17.70
C ARG A 28 19.92 0.70 -16.54
N ARG A 29 20.63 1.67 -15.98
CA ARG A 29 21.51 1.46 -14.83
C ARG A 29 20.77 1.01 -13.58
N VAL A 30 19.61 1.57 -13.27
CA VAL A 30 18.78 1.15 -12.12
C VAL A 30 18.38 -0.33 -12.25
N PHE A 31 18.02 -0.78 -13.44
CA PHE A 31 17.70 -2.18 -13.70
C PHE A 31 18.94 -3.08 -13.55
N SER A 32 20.10 -2.69 -14.08
CA SER A 32 21.36 -3.43 -13.90
C SER A 32 21.73 -3.56 -12.43
N LEU A 33 21.76 -2.46 -11.67
CA LEU A 33 22.07 -2.48 -10.24
C LEU A 33 21.12 -3.39 -9.44
N TYR A 34 19.85 -3.44 -9.84
CA TYR A 34 18.89 -4.33 -9.19
C TYR A 34 19.12 -5.79 -9.51
N LEU A 35 19.44 -6.13 -10.75
CA LEU A 35 19.82 -7.49 -11.18
C LEU A 35 21.13 -7.94 -10.55
N ASP A 36 22.07 -7.02 -10.32
CA ASP A 36 23.31 -7.23 -9.55
C ASP A 36 23.06 -7.45 -8.04
N GLY A 37 21.79 -7.43 -7.62
CA GLY A 37 21.37 -7.79 -6.26
C GLY A 37 21.22 -6.64 -5.28
N LEU A 38 21.41 -5.37 -5.68
CA LEU A 38 21.24 -4.22 -4.80
C LEU A 38 19.79 -4.06 -4.35
N SER A 39 19.60 -3.61 -3.12
CA SER A 39 18.27 -3.25 -2.60
C SER A 39 17.81 -1.91 -3.15
N TYR A 40 16.48 -1.68 -3.18
CA TYR A 40 15.91 -0.38 -3.58
C TYR A 40 16.51 0.81 -2.82
N GLN A 41 16.81 0.63 -1.52
CA GLN A 41 17.44 1.67 -0.71
C GLN A 41 18.87 1.94 -1.19
N ARG A 42 19.68 0.89 -1.36
CA ARG A 42 21.07 1.05 -1.84
C ARG A 42 21.13 1.70 -3.22
N ILE A 43 20.25 1.31 -4.14
CA ILE A 43 20.16 1.96 -5.46
C ILE A 43 19.84 3.45 -5.33
N SER A 44 18.87 3.83 -4.47
CA SER A 44 18.56 5.23 -4.24
C SER A 44 19.74 6.01 -3.63
N ASP A 45 20.47 5.39 -2.71
CA ASP A 45 21.63 6.00 -2.06
C ASP A 45 22.79 6.20 -3.04
N THR A 46 23.02 5.22 -3.94
CA THR A 46 24.01 5.32 -5.01
C THR A 46 23.70 6.49 -5.95
N LEU A 47 22.45 6.59 -6.44
CA LEU A 47 22.04 7.67 -7.36
C LEU A 47 22.14 9.06 -6.70
N ASN A 48 21.80 9.16 -5.41
CA ASN A 48 21.93 10.40 -4.66
C ASN A 48 23.40 10.77 -4.39
N GLY A 49 24.26 9.78 -4.12
CA GLY A 49 25.69 9.98 -3.92
C GLY A 49 26.43 10.44 -5.19
N GLU A 50 25.87 10.11 -6.35
CA GLU A 50 26.36 10.56 -7.65
C GLU A 50 25.70 11.86 -8.13
N GLU A 51 24.89 12.48 -7.27
CA GLU A 51 24.17 13.73 -7.53
C GLU A 51 23.24 13.67 -8.76
N ILE A 52 22.77 12.48 -9.14
CA ILE A 52 21.83 12.30 -10.25
C ILE A 52 20.43 12.72 -9.79
N PRO A 53 19.84 13.81 -10.31
CA PRO A 53 18.54 14.28 -9.84
C PRO A 53 17.40 13.43 -10.41
N PHE A 54 16.36 13.18 -9.59
CA PHE A 54 15.13 12.56 -10.07
C PHE A 54 14.28 13.54 -10.90
N CYS A 55 14.13 14.78 -10.45
CA CYS A 55 13.53 15.89 -11.17
C CYS A 55 13.91 17.20 -10.49
N ARG A 56 13.68 18.33 -11.19
CA ARG A 56 14.10 19.66 -10.71
C ARG A 56 13.49 20.04 -9.36
N GLU A 57 12.21 19.74 -9.15
CA GLU A 57 11.49 20.11 -7.93
C GLU A 57 11.69 19.12 -6.77
N ALA A 58 12.06 17.88 -7.08
CA ALA A 58 12.27 16.82 -6.07
C ALA A 58 13.48 15.96 -6.47
N PRO A 59 14.70 16.49 -6.39
CA PRO A 59 15.91 15.87 -6.94
C PRO A 59 16.27 14.54 -6.27
N VAL A 60 15.87 14.33 -5.02
CA VAL A 60 16.28 13.18 -4.22
C VAL A 60 15.55 11.91 -4.62
N TRP A 61 16.31 10.85 -4.90
CA TRP A 61 15.81 9.50 -5.05
C TRP A 61 15.44 8.90 -3.69
N ASN A 62 14.47 7.99 -3.68
CA ASN A 62 14.14 7.16 -2.54
C ASN A 62 13.70 5.77 -3.00
N LYS A 63 13.68 4.82 -2.08
CA LYS A 63 13.31 3.42 -2.35
C LYS A 63 11.98 3.24 -3.07
N HIS A 64 11.02 4.16 -2.85
CA HIS A 64 9.69 4.08 -3.50
C HIS A 64 9.73 4.53 -4.95
N LYS A 65 10.56 5.54 -5.29
CA LYS A 65 10.80 5.97 -6.66
C LYS A 65 11.49 4.86 -7.45
N VAL A 66 12.55 4.25 -6.88
CA VAL A 66 13.24 3.09 -7.47
C VAL A 66 12.29 1.92 -7.67
N LYS A 67 11.49 1.55 -6.66
CA LYS A 67 10.51 0.48 -6.78
C LYS A 67 9.53 0.72 -7.92
N ARG A 68 8.91 1.92 -7.98
CA ARG A 68 7.95 2.27 -9.04
C ARG A 68 8.57 2.24 -10.43
N LEU A 69 9.84 2.62 -10.55
CA LEU A 69 10.57 2.55 -11.81
C LEU A 69 10.73 1.09 -12.25
N LEU A 70 11.23 0.23 -11.38
CA LEU A 70 11.48 -1.18 -11.67
C LEU A 70 10.20 -1.98 -11.98
N GLU A 71 9.06 -1.61 -11.40
CA GLU A 71 7.77 -2.29 -11.60
C GLU A 71 6.96 -1.78 -12.79
N ASN A 72 7.39 -0.69 -13.46
CA ASN A 72 6.60 -0.06 -14.50
C ASN A 72 6.85 -0.69 -15.89
N PRO A 73 5.85 -1.36 -16.50
CA PRO A 73 6.02 -2.06 -17.77
C PRO A 73 6.22 -1.13 -18.99
N ARG A 74 5.96 0.17 -18.85
CA ARG A 74 6.13 1.16 -19.92
C ARG A 74 7.58 1.30 -20.36
N TYR A 75 8.54 1.01 -19.48
CA TYR A 75 9.96 0.99 -19.84
C TYR A 75 10.32 -0.11 -20.85
N ALA A 76 9.50 -1.16 -20.94
CA ALA A 76 9.61 -2.22 -21.95
C ALA A 76 8.68 -2.00 -23.15
N GLY A 77 8.24 -0.76 -23.42
CA GLY A 77 7.45 -0.41 -24.61
C GLY A 77 5.96 -0.70 -24.49
N ARG A 78 5.38 -0.72 -23.26
CA ARG A 78 3.93 -0.88 -23.08
C ARG A 78 3.21 0.47 -23.11
N ASP A 79 1.88 0.44 -23.33
CA ASP A 79 0.99 1.62 -23.26
C ASP A 79 1.41 2.77 -24.19
N GLY A 80 2.00 2.48 -25.35
CA GLY A 80 2.42 3.50 -26.31
C GLY A 80 3.72 4.25 -25.95
N TYR A 81 4.47 3.79 -24.95
CA TYR A 81 5.79 4.33 -24.62
C TYR A 81 6.86 3.67 -25.49
N PRO A 82 7.79 4.42 -26.09
CA PRO A 82 8.95 3.84 -26.76
C PRO A 82 9.80 3.05 -25.73
N PRO A 83 10.33 1.86 -26.08
CA PRO A 83 11.06 1.03 -25.15
C PRO A 83 12.43 1.66 -24.79
N ILE A 84 12.74 1.72 -23.49
CA ILE A 84 14.08 2.05 -22.98
C ILE A 84 14.86 0.77 -22.69
N LEU A 85 14.14 -0.32 -22.37
CA LEU A 85 14.69 -1.62 -22.01
C LEU A 85 14.22 -2.70 -22.97
N GLU A 86 15.04 -3.72 -23.13
CA GLU A 86 14.62 -4.96 -23.75
C GLU A 86 13.58 -5.69 -22.83
N ASP A 87 12.57 -6.28 -23.46
CA ASP A 87 11.51 -6.99 -22.73
C ASP A 87 12.07 -8.15 -21.86
N GLY A 88 13.18 -8.77 -22.29
CA GLY A 88 13.91 -9.80 -21.52
C GLY A 88 14.40 -9.29 -20.17
N VAL A 89 15.07 -8.15 -20.15
CA VAL A 89 15.60 -7.52 -18.93
C VAL A 89 14.47 -7.15 -17.97
N PHE A 90 13.35 -6.63 -18.51
CA PHE A 90 12.18 -6.31 -17.70
C PHE A 90 11.57 -7.57 -17.06
N ARG A 91 11.38 -8.66 -17.84
CA ARG A 91 10.82 -9.92 -17.33
C ARG A 91 11.71 -10.55 -16.27
N GLU A 92 13.02 -10.55 -16.46
CA GLU A 92 13.98 -11.05 -15.48
C GLU A 92 13.87 -10.27 -14.17
N THR A 93 13.84 -8.95 -14.26
CA THR A 93 13.63 -8.07 -13.10
C THR A 93 12.33 -8.40 -12.36
N GLN A 94 11.22 -8.58 -13.08
CA GLN A 94 9.93 -8.96 -12.47
C GLN A 94 9.98 -10.35 -11.81
N SER A 95 10.73 -11.28 -12.38
CA SER A 95 10.95 -12.60 -11.77
C SER A 95 11.71 -12.50 -10.45
N HIS A 96 12.78 -11.70 -10.41
CA HIS A 96 13.54 -11.41 -9.18
C HIS A 96 12.68 -10.74 -8.10
N ILE A 97 11.84 -9.76 -8.48
CA ILE A 97 10.92 -9.09 -7.54
C ILE A 97 9.94 -10.11 -6.95
N ARG A 98 9.32 -10.94 -7.80
CA ARG A 98 8.39 -11.99 -7.37
C ARG A 98 9.06 -13.03 -6.50
N GLY A 99 10.27 -13.47 -6.84
CA GLY A 99 11.05 -14.42 -6.04
C GLY A 99 11.35 -13.91 -4.62
N LYS A 100 11.72 -12.64 -4.50
CA LYS A 100 11.93 -11.98 -3.17
C LYS A 100 10.64 -11.85 -2.36
N THR A 101 9.49 -11.72 -3.01
CA THR A 101 8.18 -11.59 -2.34
C THR A 101 7.49 -12.93 -2.12
N ALA A 102 7.84 -13.98 -2.86
CA ALA A 102 7.24 -15.31 -2.73
C ALA A 102 7.47 -15.97 -1.36
N GLY A 103 8.58 -15.60 -0.66
CA GLY A 103 8.84 -16.01 0.72
C GLY A 103 8.07 -15.20 1.78
N TYR A 104 7.37 -14.14 1.38
CA TYR A 104 6.55 -13.36 2.30
C TYR A 104 5.15 -13.99 2.38
N ALA A 105 5.04 -15.04 3.20
CA ALA A 105 3.71 -15.51 3.60
C ALA A 105 2.96 -14.33 4.25
N PRO A 106 1.72 -14.02 3.85
CA PRO A 106 0.91 -13.07 4.58
C PRO A 106 0.94 -13.50 6.05
N ARG A 107 1.34 -12.59 6.93
CA ARG A 107 1.35 -12.88 8.37
C ARG A 107 0.00 -13.45 8.72
N ALA A 108 -0.03 -14.64 9.34
CA ALA A 108 -1.27 -15.30 9.73
C ALA A 108 -2.20 -14.26 10.37
N GLU A 109 -3.44 -14.23 9.91
CA GLU A 109 -4.41 -13.25 10.38
C GLU A 109 -4.54 -13.38 11.89
N ARG A 110 -4.27 -12.30 12.58
CA ARG A 110 -4.30 -12.24 14.05
C ARG A 110 -5.71 -11.84 14.49
N PRO A 111 -6.55 -12.76 14.96
CA PRO A 111 -7.97 -12.48 15.25
C PRO A 111 -8.17 -11.31 16.23
N ALA A 112 -7.29 -11.17 17.22
CA ALA A 112 -7.32 -10.07 18.19
C ALA A 112 -7.23 -8.69 17.51
N LEU A 113 -6.55 -8.56 16.33
CA LEU A 113 -6.48 -7.31 15.60
C LEU A 113 -7.81 -6.90 14.95
N ARG A 114 -8.71 -7.84 14.67
CA ARG A 114 -10.06 -7.54 14.17
C ARG A 114 -10.94 -6.94 15.26
N LEU A 115 -10.72 -7.33 16.50
CA LEU A 115 -11.51 -6.86 17.64
C LEU A 115 -11.15 -5.43 18.08
N LYS A 116 -9.96 -4.91 17.70
CA LYS A 116 -9.44 -3.60 18.14
C LYS A 116 -10.42 -2.44 17.91
N GLU A 117 -11.22 -2.51 16.84
CA GLU A 117 -12.16 -1.45 16.47
C GLU A 117 -13.40 -1.41 17.37
N ASN A 118 -13.69 -2.53 18.01
CA ASN A 118 -14.83 -2.70 18.93
C ASN A 118 -14.45 -2.43 20.39
N LEU A 119 -13.15 -2.29 20.68
CA LEU A 119 -12.67 -2.04 22.04
C LEU A 119 -12.90 -0.58 22.45
N ARG A 120 -13.44 -0.40 23.64
CA ARG A 120 -13.71 0.91 24.25
C ARG A 120 -12.97 1.04 25.57
N CYS A 121 -12.62 2.27 25.92
CA CYS A 121 -12.01 2.57 27.20
C CYS A 121 -13.03 2.40 28.33
N ALA A 122 -12.69 1.61 29.36
CA ALA A 122 -13.55 1.40 30.50
C ALA A 122 -13.79 2.70 31.33
N GLU A 123 -12.81 3.63 31.31
CA GLU A 123 -12.89 4.87 32.08
C GLU A 123 -13.79 5.94 31.41
N CYS A 124 -13.71 6.09 30.08
CA CYS A 124 -14.40 7.20 29.40
C CYS A 124 -15.18 6.80 28.13
N GLY A 125 -15.27 5.51 27.79
CA GLY A 125 -15.98 5.01 26.62
C GLY A 125 -15.35 5.33 25.26
N ALA A 126 -14.28 6.13 25.20
CA ALA A 126 -13.64 6.52 23.95
C ALA A 126 -12.92 5.34 23.27
N SER A 127 -12.69 5.47 21.96
CA SER A 127 -11.97 4.46 21.18
C SER A 127 -10.54 4.29 21.63
N LEU A 128 -10.05 3.06 21.57
CA LEU A 128 -8.68 2.69 21.87
C LEU A 128 -7.85 2.62 20.59
N HIS A 129 -6.69 3.28 20.58
CA HIS A 129 -5.75 3.30 19.46
C HIS A 129 -4.58 2.35 19.72
N ARG A 130 -4.24 1.53 18.72
CA ARG A 130 -3.13 0.61 18.83
C ARG A 130 -1.80 1.35 18.79
N LEU A 131 -0.94 1.05 19.74
CA LEU A 131 0.44 1.48 19.77
C LEU A 131 1.33 0.41 19.11
N GLY A 132 2.04 0.76 18.02
CA GLY A 132 3.04 -0.07 17.37
C GLY A 132 4.45 0.14 17.97
N GLY A 133 5.41 -0.72 17.61
CA GLY A 133 6.83 -0.59 18.03
C GLY A 133 7.63 -1.86 17.79
N LYS A 134 8.94 -1.71 17.51
CA LYS A 134 9.83 -2.85 17.19
C LYS A 134 10.05 -3.81 18.38
N ASN A 135 9.99 -3.30 19.62
CA ASN A 135 10.28 -4.06 20.83
C ASN A 135 9.02 -4.59 21.53
N ARG A 136 7.86 -4.60 20.85
CA ARG A 136 6.62 -5.08 21.42
C ARG A 136 6.37 -6.52 21.02
N ARG A 137 5.83 -7.31 21.96
CA ARG A 137 5.44 -8.70 21.70
C ARG A 137 4.40 -8.76 20.59
N THR A 138 4.51 -9.76 19.76
CA THR A 138 3.63 -9.92 18.58
C THR A 138 2.25 -10.51 18.94
N ASP A 139 2.12 -11.13 20.10
CA ASP A 139 0.94 -11.79 20.67
C ASP A 139 0.19 -10.92 21.69
N THR A 140 0.48 -9.63 21.76
CA THR A 140 -0.05 -8.71 22.78
C THR A 140 -0.51 -7.42 22.11
N LEU A 141 -1.67 -6.92 22.49
CA LEU A 141 -2.17 -5.61 22.10
C LEU A 141 -1.73 -4.55 23.10
N TYR A 142 -1.14 -3.49 22.61
CA TYR A 142 -0.81 -2.28 23.33
C TYR A 142 -1.73 -1.18 22.83
N LEU A 143 -2.59 -0.70 23.70
CA LEU A 143 -3.65 0.25 23.34
C LEU A 143 -3.53 1.51 24.18
N LYS A 144 -3.92 2.65 23.63
CA LYS A 144 -4.03 3.94 24.33
C LYS A 144 -5.37 4.57 24.03
N CYS A 145 -6.01 5.07 25.07
CA CYS A 145 -7.25 5.82 24.93
C CYS A 145 -7.01 7.20 24.29
N GLY A 146 -7.84 7.55 23.29
CA GLY A 146 -7.80 8.86 22.65
C GLY A 146 -8.41 9.98 23.52
N GLY A 147 -9.26 9.62 24.49
CA GLY A 147 -9.94 10.58 25.36
C GLY A 147 -9.17 10.86 26.66
N CYS A 148 -9.05 9.88 27.54
CA CYS A 148 -8.42 10.06 28.87
C CYS A 148 -6.92 9.73 28.90
N GLY A 149 -6.35 9.18 27.82
CA GLY A 149 -4.93 8.84 27.75
C GLY A 149 -4.55 7.51 28.45
N ALA A 150 -5.51 6.81 29.05
CA ALA A 150 -5.27 5.51 29.71
C ALA A 150 -4.62 4.51 28.74
N ALA A 151 -3.64 3.75 29.23
CA ALA A 151 -2.94 2.74 28.44
C ALA A 151 -3.31 1.34 28.95
N VAL A 152 -3.57 0.44 28.01
CA VAL A 152 -3.93 -0.95 28.27
C VAL A 152 -2.98 -1.86 27.48
N THR A 153 -2.52 -2.90 28.16
CA THR A 153 -1.72 -3.97 27.54
C THR A 153 -2.47 -5.29 27.80
N ILE A 154 -2.85 -5.97 26.74
CA ILE A 154 -3.62 -7.22 26.85
C ILE A 154 -3.04 -8.27 25.91
N PRO A 155 -2.70 -9.49 26.40
CA PRO A 155 -2.37 -10.63 25.56
C PRO A 155 -3.57 -11.01 24.66
N ASP A 156 -3.29 -11.47 23.44
CA ASP A 156 -4.33 -11.88 22.48
C ASP A 156 -5.22 -12.98 23.04
N GLU A 157 -4.62 -13.97 23.70
CA GLU A 157 -5.32 -15.09 24.31
C GLU A 157 -6.36 -14.59 25.32
N THR A 158 -5.93 -13.77 26.28
CA THR A 158 -6.82 -13.19 27.31
C THR A 158 -7.97 -12.39 26.69
N LEU A 159 -7.69 -11.61 25.63
CA LEU A 159 -8.74 -10.87 24.92
C LEU A 159 -9.75 -11.81 24.26
N LEU A 160 -9.25 -12.85 23.58
CA LEU A 160 -10.12 -13.80 22.88
C LEU A 160 -10.95 -14.64 23.84
N GLU A 161 -10.40 -15.07 24.98
CA GLU A 161 -11.11 -15.77 26.04
C GLU A 161 -12.23 -14.91 26.63
N GLU A 162 -11.94 -13.62 26.91
CA GLU A 162 -12.94 -12.71 27.45
C GLU A 162 -14.08 -12.45 26.45
N VAL A 163 -13.76 -12.30 25.17
CA VAL A 163 -14.78 -12.15 24.10
C VAL A 163 -15.62 -13.43 24.00
N ALA A 164 -14.98 -14.60 24.04
CA ALA A 164 -15.70 -15.89 24.01
C ALA A 164 -16.64 -16.03 25.20
N ARG A 165 -16.21 -15.63 26.40
CA ARG A 165 -17.05 -15.63 27.62
C ARG A 165 -18.25 -14.70 27.44
N GLN A 166 -18.03 -13.45 26.97
CA GLN A 166 -19.13 -12.50 26.77
C GLN A 166 -20.14 -12.97 25.70
N VAL A 167 -19.67 -13.60 24.63
CA VAL A 167 -20.54 -14.18 23.60
C VAL A 167 -21.36 -15.35 24.18
N ALA A 168 -20.76 -16.18 25.03
CA ALA A 168 -21.47 -17.30 25.69
C ALA A 168 -22.55 -16.81 26.67
N GLU A 169 -22.28 -15.72 27.40
CA GLU A 169 -23.20 -15.15 28.39
C GLU A 169 -24.35 -14.34 27.76
N HIS A 170 -24.06 -13.57 26.71
CA HIS A 170 -25.01 -12.62 26.12
C HIS A 170 -25.52 -13.01 24.72
N GLY A 171 -25.03 -14.11 24.18
CA GLY A 171 -25.26 -14.52 22.79
C GLY A 171 -24.44 -13.70 21.78
N ALA A 172 -24.25 -14.24 20.58
CA ALA A 172 -23.66 -13.51 19.49
C ALA A 172 -24.61 -12.39 19.04
N PRO A 173 -24.12 -11.16 18.80
CA PRO A 173 -24.97 -10.13 18.23
C PRO A 173 -25.53 -10.65 16.89
N GLY A 174 -26.84 -10.51 16.72
CA GLY A 174 -27.49 -10.86 15.45
C GLY A 174 -26.84 -10.10 14.27
N PRO A 175 -27.00 -10.59 13.04
CA PRO A 175 -26.49 -9.88 11.88
C PRO A 175 -27.01 -8.43 11.92
N ALA A 176 -26.10 -7.46 11.84
CA ALA A 176 -26.50 -6.06 11.76
C ALA A 176 -27.49 -5.91 10.59
N ALA A 177 -28.63 -5.27 10.84
CA ALA A 177 -29.60 -5.01 9.78
C ALA A 177 -28.87 -4.32 8.61
N TYR A 178 -29.00 -4.90 7.43
CA TYR A 178 -28.38 -4.34 6.24
C TYR A 178 -28.86 -2.90 6.03
N GLN A 179 -27.96 -1.96 6.12
CA GLN A 179 -28.22 -0.56 5.76
C GLN A 179 -27.55 -0.31 4.41
N PRO A 180 -28.33 -0.14 3.34
CA PRO A 180 -27.76 0.11 2.02
C PRO A 180 -26.98 1.43 2.05
N SER A 181 -25.81 1.47 1.40
CA SER A 181 -25.06 2.70 1.23
C SER A 181 -25.87 3.73 0.45
N GLY A 182 -25.56 5.02 0.63
CA GLY A 182 -26.23 6.09 -0.12
C GLY A 182 -26.14 5.92 -1.64
N GLU A 183 -25.09 5.27 -2.14
CA GLU A 183 -24.90 4.95 -3.55
C GLU A 183 -25.87 3.84 -4.02
N VAL A 184 -26.03 2.79 -3.22
CA VAL A 184 -26.99 1.70 -3.49
C VAL A 184 -28.42 2.28 -3.53
N ILE A 185 -28.79 3.16 -2.61
CA ILE A 185 -30.10 3.82 -2.58
C ILE A 185 -30.30 4.66 -3.85
N ARG A 186 -29.30 5.45 -4.27
CA ARG A 186 -29.39 6.26 -5.51
C ARG A 186 -29.58 5.40 -6.75
N LEU A 187 -28.79 4.32 -6.89
CA LEU A 187 -28.88 3.43 -8.02
C LEU A 187 -30.23 2.69 -8.06
N THR A 188 -30.72 2.21 -6.93
CA THR A 188 -32.03 1.57 -6.84
C THR A 188 -33.14 2.55 -7.21
N ASN A 189 -33.10 3.78 -6.74
CA ASN A 189 -34.07 4.82 -7.09
C ASN A 189 -33.98 5.19 -8.59
N ALA A 190 -32.80 5.22 -9.18
CA ALA A 190 -32.62 5.48 -10.61
C ALA A 190 -33.20 4.35 -11.48
N ILE A 191 -32.97 3.09 -11.09
CA ILE A 191 -33.55 1.93 -11.75
C ILE A 191 -35.08 1.94 -11.68
N ASN A 192 -35.63 2.19 -10.48
CA ASN A 192 -37.10 2.24 -10.32
C ASN A 192 -37.73 3.35 -11.19
N ARG A 193 -37.14 4.55 -11.23
CA ARG A 193 -37.61 5.63 -12.12
C ARG A 193 -37.56 5.26 -13.58
N ALA A 194 -36.50 4.56 -14.01
CA ALA A 194 -36.37 4.11 -15.40
C ALA A 194 -37.43 3.04 -15.77
N LEU A 195 -37.79 2.18 -14.80
CA LEU A 195 -38.81 1.15 -14.98
C LEU A 195 -40.23 1.74 -14.95
N GLU A 196 -40.46 2.83 -14.21
CA GLU A 196 -41.76 3.51 -14.08
C GLU A 196 -42.02 4.53 -15.21
N SER A 197 -41.00 4.88 -16.02
CA SER A 197 -41.20 5.79 -17.17
C SER A 197 -41.87 5.03 -18.31
N PRO A 198 -43.14 5.34 -18.67
CA PRO A 198 -43.76 4.76 -19.87
C PRO A 198 -43.01 5.28 -21.09
N ASN A 199 -42.64 4.37 -22.02
CA ASN A 199 -42.19 4.72 -23.39
C ASN A 199 -43.25 5.53 -24.13
#